data_4d22e3a16bb6c5c187158cea6bbe6058
#
_entry.id   4d22e3a16bb6c5c187158cea6bbe6058
#
_cell.length_a   1.000
_cell.length_b   1.000
_cell.length_c   1.000
_cell.angle_alpha   90.00
_cell.angle_beta   90.00
_cell.angle_gamma   90.00
#
_symmetry.space_group_name_H-M   'P 1'
#
loop_
_entity.id
_entity.type
_entity.pdbx_description
1 polymer ?
#
loop_
_entity_poly.entity_id
_entity_poly.type
_entity_poly.pdbx_seq_one_letter_code
_entity_poly.pdbx_strand_id
1 'polypeptide(L)'
;MDDFGFTRLDAERKAPVLYARSIDSTNNALKKLAAQGAPDGTVLWASEQTAGRGRLGRSFLSPEGGLYLSMLWRPDCPPEKTVSLTSCAAVALCRCAYRSHRSRLSRSGRGILQETPPGL
;
A
#
# COMPACT_ATOMS: atom_id res chain seq x y z
N MET A 1 -2.98 -22.05 2.30
CA MET A 1 -2.85 -20.83 3.11
C MET A 1 -4.15 -20.06 3.06
N ASP A 2 -4.62 -19.65 4.20
CA ASP A 2 -5.86 -18.90 4.27
C ASP A 2 -5.66 -17.47 3.78
N ASP A 3 -6.41 -17.08 2.77
CA ASP A 3 -6.35 -15.73 2.21
C ASP A 3 -7.29 -14.76 2.94
N PHE A 4 -7.78 -15.17 4.10
CA PHE A 4 -8.62 -14.34 4.98
C PHE A 4 -9.85 -13.76 4.28
N GLY A 5 -10.34 -14.42 3.24
CA GLY A 5 -11.50 -13.97 2.48
C GLY A 5 -11.22 -12.90 1.43
N PHE A 6 -9.95 -12.56 1.21
CA PHE A 6 -9.55 -11.61 0.19
C PHE A 6 -8.90 -12.29 -1.01
N THR A 7 -8.90 -11.62 -2.15
CA THR A 7 -8.21 -12.12 -3.34
C THR A 7 -6.70 -11.94 -3.16
N ARG A 8 -5.96 -13.03 -3.29
CA ARG A 8 -4.50 -12.96 -3.25
C ARG A 8 -3.95 -12.66 -4.63
N LEU A 9 -3.15 -11.61 -4.74
CA LEU A 9 -2.59 -11.17 -6.01
C LEU A 9 -1.22 -11.76 -6.33
N ASP A 10 -0.52 -12.21 -5.32
CA ASP A 10 0.84 -12.71 -5.47
C ASP A 10 0.98 -14.05 -4.76
N ALA A 11 1.14 -15.12 -5.54
CA ALA A 11 1.23 -16.48 -5.02
C ALA A 11 2.63 -16.85 -4.53
N GLU A 12 3.64 -16.12 -4.94
CA GLU A 12 5.03 -16.48 -4.65
C GLU A 12 5.57 -15.81 -3.38
N ARG A 13 4.99 -14.69 -3.01
CA ARG A 13 5.42 -13.95 -1.84
C ARG A 13 5.08 -14.68 -0.55
N LYS A 14 6.02 -14.71 0.38
CA LYS A 14 5.82 -15.32 1.69
C LYS A 14 4.71 -14.62 2.47
N ALA A 15 4.70 -13.29 2.43
CA ALA A 15 3.63 -12.49 2.98
C ALA A 15 2.68 -12.10 1.85
N PRO A 16 1.36 -12.34 1.98
CA PRO A 16 0.44 -12.14 0.87
C PRO A 16 0.20 -10.67 0.55
N VAL A 17 -0.06 -10.39 -0.73
CA VAL A 17 -0.64 -9.14 -1.19
C VAL A 17 -2.11 -9.41 -1.47
N LEU A 18 -2.99 -8.82 -0.71
CA LEU A 18 -4.42 -9.06 -0.75
C LEU A 18 -5.16 -7.89 -1.38
N TYR A 19 -6.27 -8.19 -2.04
CA TYR A 19 -7.08 -7.19 -2.72
C TYR A 19 -8.55 -7.32 -2.36
N ALA A 20 -9.19 -6.18 -2.18
CA ALA A 20 -10.63 -6.07 -2.06
C ALA A 20 -11.11 -4.92 -2.95
N ARG A 21 -12.17 -5.14 -3.71
CA ARG A 21 -12.74 -4.07 -4.54
C ARG A 21 -13.28 -2.93 -3.68
N SER A 22 -14.02 -3.26 -2.65
CA SER A 22 -14.63 -2.30 -1.73
C SER A 22 -14.50 -2.83 -0.31
N ILE A 23 -14.11 -1.97 0.60
CA ILE A 23 -13.92 -2.32 1.99
C ILE A 23 -14.18 -1.09 2.86
N ASP A 24 -14.47 -1.30 4.13
CA ASP A 24 -14.64 -0.18 5.06
C ASP A 24 -13.35 0.65 5.17
N SER A 25 -12.25 0.00 5.52
CA SER A 25 -10.94 0.63 5.62
C SER A 25 -9.86 -0.45 5.56
N THR A 26 -8.83 -0.22 4.73
CA THR A 26 -7.69 -1.14 4.65
C THR A 26 -6.99 -1.24 6.01
N ASN A 27 -6.89 -0.13 6.76
CA ASN A 27 -6.31 -0.14 8.09
C ASN A 27 -7.10 -0.99 9.07
N ASN A 28 -8.42 -0.82 9.10
CA ASN A 28 -9.27 -1.59 10.01
C ASN A 28 -9.23 -3.09 9.68
N ALA A 29 -9.32 -3.42 8.40
CA ALA A 29 -9.25 -4.82 7.97
C ALA A 29 -7.90 -5.43 8.30
N LEU A 30 -6.81 -4.71 8.04
CA LEU A 30 -5.47 -5.23 8.31
C LEU A 30 -5.20 -5.41 9.81
N LYS A 31 -5.78 -4.55 10.65
CA LYS A 31 -5.71 -4.75 12.11
C LYS A 31 -6.36 -6.07 12.53
N LYS A 32 -7.49 -6.41 11.94
CA LYS A 32 -8.17 -7.69 12.19
C LYS A 32 -7.32 -8.86 11.71
N LEU A 33 -6.74 -8.75 10.54
CA LEU A 33 -5.85 -9.78 10.00
C LEU A 33 -4.62 -9.97 10.87
N ALA A 34 -4.06 -8.90 11.40
CA ALA A 34 -2.93 -8.96 12.30
C ALA A 34 -3.26 -9.75 13.58
N ALA A 35 -4.47 -9.53 14.11
CA ALA A 35 -4.97 -10.28 15.29
C ALA A 35 -5.18 -11.76 14.97
N GLN A 36 -5.44 -12.10 13.72
CA GLN A 36 -5.60 -13.49 13.26
C GLN A 36 -4.28 -14.16 12.89
N GLY A 37 -3.17 -13.49 13.09
CA GLY A 37 -1.85 -14.05 12.84
C GLY A 37 -1.29 -13.83 11.43
N ALA A 38 -1.79 -12.85 10.69
CA ALA A 38 -1.23 -12.53 9.39
C ALA A 38 0.28 -12.25 9.50
N PRO A 39 1.10 -12.74 8.55
CA PRO A 39 2.55 -12.59 8.63
C PRO A 39 3.01 -11.15 8.42
N ASP A 40 4.19 -10.83 8.95
CA ASP A 40 4.84 -9.57 8.72
C ASP A 40 5.02 -9.32 7.22
N GLY A 41 4.71 -8.12 6.78
CA GLY A 41 4.79 -7.76 5.37
C GLY A 41 3.49 -7.99 4.58
N THR A 42 2.42 -8.43 5.22
CA THR A 42 1.11 -8.56 4.58
C THR A 42 0.63 -7.19 4.11
N VAL A 43 0.20 -7.12 2.86
CA VAL A 43 -0.34 -5.91 2.25
C VAL A 43 -1.81 -6.13 1.91
N LEU A 44 -2.64 -5.14 2.18
CA LEU A 44 -4.02 -5.14 1.75
C LEU A 44 -4.30 -3.83 1.01
N TRP A 45 -4.80 -3.93 -0.22
CA TRP A 45 -5.21 -2.76 -0.96
C TRP A 45 -6.63 -2.89 -1.48
N ALA A 46 -7.27 -1.76 -1.72
CA ALA A 46 -8.65 -1.70 -2.16
C ALA A 46 -8.81 -0.64 -3.24
N SER A 47 -9.83 -0.83 -4.09
CA SER A 47 -10.19 0.16 -5.11
C SER A 47 -10.98 1.31 -4.52
N GLU A 48 -11.75 1.05 -3.45
CA GLU A 48 -12.48 2.08 -2.72
C GLU A 48 -12.62 1.73 -1.26
N GLN A 49 -12.81 2.75 -0.43
CA GLN A 49 -13.11 2.59 0.99
C GLN A 49 -14.41 3.32 1.34
N THR A 50 -15.28 2.64 2.09
CA THR A 50 -16.55 3.23 2.53
C THR A 50 -16.42 3.98 3.85
N ALA A 51 -15.37 3.71 4.63
CA ALA A 51 -15.10 4.34 5.91
C ALA A 51 -13.61 4.64 6.06
N GLY A 52 -13.04 5.27 5.03
CA GLY A 52 -11.64 5.66 5.04
C GLY A 52 -11.32 6.59 6.20
N ARG A 53 -10.14 6.41 6.79
CA ARG A 53 -9.70 7.18 7.96
C ARG A 53 -8.50 8.03 7.67
N GLY A 54 -8.60 9.30 8.06
CA GLY A 54 -7.49 10.21 8.13
C GLY A 54 -6.89 10.27 9.53
N ARG A 55 -5.99 11.20 9.75
CA ARG A 55 -5.38 11.42 11.07
C ARG A 55 -6.38 12.01 12.03
N LEU A 56 -6.19 11.72 13.33
CA LEU A 56 -7.00 12.28 14.43
C LEU A 56 -8.49 11.96 14.30
N GLY A 57 -8.83 10.76 13.85
CA GLY A 57 -10.22 10.32 13.76
C GLY A 57 -11.02 10.96 12.62
N ARG A 58 -10.38 11.67 11.72
CA ARG A 58 -11.06 12.29 10.58
C ARG A 58 -11.43 11.24 9.53
N SER A 59 -12.54 11.48 8.83
CA SER A 59 -12.92 10.67 7.68
C SER A 59 -12.07 11.07 6.48
N PHE A 60 -11.74 10.08 5.67
CA PHE A 60 -11.03 10.28 4.42
C PHE A 60 -11.87 9.74 3.27
N LEU A 61 -12.22 10.61 2.33
CA LEU A 61 -13.00 10.22 1.18
C LEU A 61 -12.16 9.34 0.26
N SER A 62 -12.65 8.14 -0.01
CA SER A 62 -11.89 7.11 -0.72
C SER A 62 -12.71 6.50 -1.88
N PRO A 63 -13.07 7.31 -2.89
CA PRO A 63 -13.81 6.80 -4.05
C PRO A 63 -12.95 5.91 -4.93
N GLU A 64 -13.60 5.15 -5.79
CA GLU A 64 -12.90 4.34 -6.79
C GLU A 64 -12.00 5.23 -7.66
N GLY A 65 -10.81 4.72 -7.98
CA GLY A 65 -9.81 5.45 -8.76
C GLY A 65 -8.59 5.89 -7.97
N GLY A 66 -8.65 5.85 -6.64
CA GLY A 66 -7.50 6.11 -5.79
C GLY A 66 -6.70 4.83 -5.49
N LEU A 67 -5.60 5.01 -4.81
CA LEU A 67 -4.79 3.90 -4.30
C LEU A 67 -4.91 3.89 -2.77
N TYR A 68 -5.55 2.86 -2.25
CA TYR A 68 -5.72 2.69 -0.80
C TYR A 68 -5.08 1.38 -0.41
N LEU A 69 -3.97 1.45 0.31
CA LEU A 69 -3.28 0.26 0.75
C LEU A 69 -2.73 0.44 2.15
N SER A 70 -2.63 -0.67 2.85
CA SER A 70 -2.01 -0.75 4.16
C SER A 70 -1.05 -1.93 4.17
N MET A 71 0.03 -1.81 4.92
CA MET A 71 1.01 -2.85 5.08
C MET A 71 1.16 -3.16 6.57
N LEU A 72 1.17 -4.44 6.89
CA LEU A 72 1.41 -4.91 8.25
C LEU A 72 2.90 -5.04 8.48
N TRP A 73 3.39 -4.33 9.47
CA TRP A 73 4.77 -4.44 9.92
C TRP A 73 4.81 -4.88 11.39
N ARG A 74 5.71 -5.82 11.66
CA ARG A 74 6.03 -6.26 13.01
C ARG A 74 7.53 -6.00 13.26
N PRO A 75 7.93 -4.72 13.35
CA PRO A 75 9.35 -4.40 13.47
C PRO A 75 9.92 -4.87 14.80
N ASP A 76 11.14 -5.39 14.74
CA ASP A 76 11.90 -5.75 15.93
C ASP A 76 12.79 -4.58 16.34
N CYS A 77 12.15 -3.49 16.73
CA CYS A 77 12.85 -2.28 17.12
C CYS A 77 12.06 -1.51 18.19
N PRO A 78 12.71 -0.61 18.95
CA PRO A 78 12.02 0.22 19.94
C PRO A 78 10.97 1.12 19.28
N PRO A 79 9.87 1.44 19.98
CA PRO A 79 8.82 2.31 19.45
C PRO A 79 9.32 3.66 18.94
N GLU A 80 10.38 4.20 19.52
CA GLU A 80 10.95 5.49 19.12
C GLU A 80 11.45 5.48 17.67
N LYS A 81 11.83 4.32 17.16
CA LYS A 81 12.35 4.17 15.80
C LYS A 81 11.27 3.97 14.75
N THR A 82 10.01 3.77 15.17
CA THR A 82 8.92 3.53 14.23
C THR A 82 8.60 4.76 13.38
N VAL A 83 8.88 5.96 13.87
CA VAL A 83 8.70 7.20 13.10
C VAL A 83 9.58 7.18 11.84
N SER A 84 10.81 6.71 11.97
CA SER A 84 11.73 6.58 10.82
C SER A 84 11.20 5.61 9.77
N LEU A 85 10.50 4.55 10.19
CA LEU A 85 9.91 3.58 9.29
C LEU A 85 8.85 4.22 8.37
N THR A 86 8.05 5.13 8.89
CA THR A 86 7.04 5.85 8.10
C THR A 86 7.72 6.66 6.98
N SER A 87 8.78 7.37 7.31
CA SER A 87 9.54 8.15 6.33
C SER A 87 10.20 7.26 5.28
N CYS A 88 10.78 6.14 5.69
CA CYS A 88 11.37 5.18 4.77
C CYS A 88 10.34 4.59 3.83
N ALA A 89 9.15 4.25 4.32
CA ALA A 89 8.06 3.72 3.50
C ALA A 89 7.61 4.76 2.46
N ALA A 90 7.48 6.01 2.85
CA ALA A 90 7.09 7.08 1.93
C ALA A 90 8.12 7.25 0.80
N VAL A 91 9.41 7.26 1.13
CA VAL A 91 10.49 7.38 0.14
C VAL A 91 10.48 6.17 -0.80
N ALA A 92 10.34 4.96 -0.26
CA ALA A 92 10.31 3.74 -1.06
C ALA A 92 9.14 3.76 -2.05
N LEU A 93 7.96 4.17 -1.59
CA LEU A 93 6.77 4.28 -2.43
C LEU A 93 6.96 5.29 -3.56
N CYS A 94 7.50 6.45 -3.26
CA CYS A 94 7.79 7.48 -4.26
C CYS A 94 8.77 6.97 -5.31
N ARG A 95 9.80 6.27 -4.91
CA ARG A 95 10.78 5.68 -5.84
C ARG A 95 10.16 4.63 -6.73
N CYS A 96 9.31 3.76 -6.18
CA CYS A 96 8.61 2.75 -6.95
C CYS A 96 7.68 3.38 -7.98
N ALA A 97 6.90 4.38 -7.60
CA ALA A 97 6.00 5.08 -8.48
C ALA A 97 6.76 5.78 -9.61
N TYR A 98 7.85 6.44 -9.29
CA TYR A 98 8.70 7.11 -10.28
C TYR A 98 9.28 6.11 -11.29
N ARG A 99 9.83 5.01 -10.82
CA ARG A 99 10.38 3.96 -11.69
C ARG A 99 9.32 3.39 -12.63
N SER A 100 8.14 3.12 -12.12
CA SER A 100 7.03 2.59 -12.93
C SER A 100 6.63 3.57 -14.01
N HIS A 101 6.52 4.83 -13.68
CA HIS A 101 6.17 5.88 -14.63
C HIS A 101 7.25 6.01 -15.72
N ARG A 102 8.49 6.09 -15.34
CA ARG A 102 9.62 6.17 -16.26
C ARG A 102 9.70 4.97 -17.19
N SER A 103 9.47 3.78 -16.66
CA SER A 103 9.47 2.55 -17.44
C SER A 103 8.38 2.55 -18.50
N ARG A 104 7.19 3.05 -18.18
CA ARG A 104 6.10 3.19 -19.15
C ARG A 104 6.45 4.15 -20.26
N LEU A 105 7.06 5.27 -19.96
CA LEU A 105 7.49 6.24 -20.94
C LEU A 105 8.53 5.63 -21.88
N SER A 106 9.47 4.90 -21.36
CA SER A 106 10.48 4.20 -22.14
C SER A 106 9.85 3.16 -23.07
N ARG A 107 8.87 2.38 -22.57
CA ARG A 107 8.19 1.36 -23.37
C ARG A 107 7.35 1.92 -24.50
N SER A 108 6.84 3.12 -24.37
CA SER A 108 6.06 3.73 -25.42
C SER A 108 6.88 4.02 -26.69
N GLY A 109 8.19 3.89 -26.59
CA GLY A 109 9.09 4.04 -27.74
C GLY A 109 9.15 5.42 -28.31
N ARG A 110 8.54 6.37 -27.66
CA ARG A 110 8.43 7.71 -28.22
C ARG A 110 9.56 8.64 -27.86
N GLY A 111 10.42 8.24 -26.97
CA GLY A 111 11.65 8.96 -26.65
C GLY A 111 11.52 10.48 -26.43
N ILE A 112 10.31 10.92 -26.34
CA ILE A 112 10.00 12.34 -26.42
C ILE A 112 9.94 12.98 -25.05
N LEU A 113 9.58 12.18 -24.07
CA LEU A 113 9.32 12.70 -22.76
C LEU A 113 10.57 12.71 -21.92
N GLN A 114 11.17 13.84 -21.90
CA GLN A 114 12.36 14.12 -21.11
C GLN A 114 12.01 14.73 -19.77
N GLU A 115 10.73 14.90 -19.52
CA GLU A 115 10.30 15.60 -18.32
C GLU A 115 10.52 14.80 -17.07
N THR A 116 11.25 15.39 -16.16
CA THR A 116 11.39 14.87 -14.80
C THR A 116 10.18 15.33 -14.00
N PRO A 117 9.49 14.44 -13.29
CA PRO A 117 8.39 14.87 -12.44
C PRO A 117 8.85 15.93 -11.43
N PRO A 118 8.05 16.99 -11.23
CA PRO A 118 8.41 18.02 -10.28
C PRO A 118 8.59 17.46 -8.87
N GLY A 119 9.63 17.89 -8.19
CA GLY A 119 9.87 17.51 -6.81
C GLY A 119 10.50 16.13 -6.59
N LEU A 120 10.96 15.49 -7.64
CA LEU A 120 11.63 14.19 -7.52
C LEU A 120 13.10 14.25 -7.90
#